data_2cad748d81c562ccf73607bc89653e73
#
_entry.id   2cad748d81c562ccf73607bc89653e73
#
_cell.length_a   1.000
_cell.length_b   1.000
_cell.length_c   1.000
_cell.angle_alpha   90.00
_cell.angle_beta   90.00
_cell.angle_gamma   90.00
#
_symmetry.space_group_name_H-M   'P 1'
#
loop_
_entity.id
_entity.type
_entity.pdbx_description
1 polymer ?
#
loop_
_entity_poly.entity_id
_entity_poly.type
_entity_poly.pdbx_seq_one_letter_code
_entity_poly.pdbx_strand_id
1 'polypeptide(L)'
;MSKLIKNGALVDDQWTVLNEATGPEVLRIVRGKNFIVPLKFWQMFRPEIKEFGADISIWLNSDENVDAIAEEIHSFPMIALNFPVFSDGRSYTNARELREKFNYLGEIRAIGDVLRDQLYYMSRCGFDAFSLRFDQDADACLEAFKDFKTNYQGTVAEPAPLFRRR
;
A
#
# COMPACT_ATOMS: atom_id res chain seq x y z
N MET A 1 8.97 -11.20 -12.73
CA MET A 1 8.41 -10.05 -11.99
C MET A 1 7.08 -10.42 -11.35
N SER A 2 6.86 -9.98 -10.14
CA SER A 2 5.59 -10.24 -9.47
C SER A 2 4.45 -9.41 -10.07
N LYS A 3 3.25 -9.95 -10.01
CA LYS A 3 2.04 -9.27 -10.48
C LYS A 3 1.40 -8.49 -9.34
N LEU A 4 0.90 -7.34 -9.70
CA LEU A 4 0.24 -6.41 -8.81
C LEU A 4 -1.13 -6.07 -9.38
N ILE A 5 -2.17 -6.04 -8.54
CA ILE A 5 -3.43 -5.45 -8.96
C ILE A 5 -3.40 -3.98 -8.55
N LYS A 6 -3.55 -3.10 -9.54
CA LYS A 6 -3.56 -1.66 -9.31
C LYS A 6 -4.68 -1.02 -10.11
N ASN A 7 -5.54 -0.28 -9.43
CA ASN A 7 -6.70 0.39 -10.03
C ASN A 7 -7.58 -0.58 -10.85
N GLY A 8 -7.74 -1.80 -10.35
CA GLY A 8 -8.58 -2.82 -10.99
C GLY A 8 -7.96 -3.54 -12.18
N ALA A 9 -6.65 -3.39 -12.41
CA ALA A 9 -5.94 -4.03 -13.52
C ALA A 9 -4.68 -4.74 -13.03
N LEU A 10 -4.29 -5.80 -13.73
CA LEU A 10 -3.01 -6.47 -13.47
C LEU A 10 -1.89 -5.69 -14.12
N VAL A 11 -0.86 -5.37 -13.34
CA VAL A 11 0.34 -4.68 -13.82
C VAL A 11 1.59 -5.39 -13.28
N ASP A 12 2.72 -5.15 -13.93
CA ASP A 12 4.00 -5.64 -13.42
C ASP A 12 4.47 -4.71 -12.29
N ASP A 13 4.91 -5.32 -11.19
CA ASP A 13 5.38 -4.56 -10.05
C ASP A 13 6.80 -4.06 -10.27
N GLN A 14 6.98 -2.76 -10.25
CA GLN A 14 8.28 -2.11 -10.43
C GLN A 14 9.00 -1.87 -9.10
N TRP A 15 8.37 -2.18 -7.99
CA TRP A 15 8.90 -1.92 -6.66
C TRP A 15 9.32 -3.21 -5.95
N THR A 16 10.37 -3.13 -5.17
CA THR A 16 10.83 -4.25 -4.34
C THR A 16 10.65 -3.89 -2.87
N VAL A 17 9.95 -4.73 -2.13
CA VAL A 17 9.76 -4.55 -0.68
C VAL A 17 10.98 -5.11 0.05
N LEU A 18 11.59 -4.27 0.90
CA LEU A 18 12.68 -4.69 1.79
C LEU A 18 12.12 -5.03 3.16
N ASN A 19 12.64 -6.10 3.77
CA ASN A 19 12.18 -6.53 5.08
C ASN A 19 12.87 -5.75 6.22
N GLU A 20 12.41 -5.96 7.45
CA GLU A 20 12.91 -5.25 8.63
C GLU A 20 14.37 -5.57 8.97
N ALA A 21 14.89 -6.70 8.50
CA ALA A 21 16.27 -7.10 8.75
C ALA A 21 17.28 -6.43 7.79
N THR A 22 16.79 -5.64 6.84
CA THR A 22 17.65 -4.99 5.85
C THR A 22 18.50 -3.89 6.50
N GLY A 23 19.80 -3.92 6.27
CA GLY A 23 20.75 -2.93 6.79
C GLY A 23 21.06 -1.83 5.78
N PRO A 24 21.84 -0.81 6.19
CA PRO A 24 22.15 0.35 5.35
C PRO A 24 23.00 0.03 4.12
N GLU A 25 23.66 -1.11 4.12
CA GLU A 25 24.48 -1.56 2.97
C GLU A 25 23.65 -1.70 1.70
N VAL A 26 22.34 -1.92 1.82
CA VAL A 26 21.44 -2.00 0.68
C VAL A 26 21.41 -0.70 -0.14
N LEU A 27 21.65 0.44 0.50
CA LEU A 27 21.65 1.74 -0.17
C LEU A 27 22.68 1.84 -1.30
N ARG A 28 23.73 1.04 -1.23
CA ARG A 28 24.74 1.00 -2.29
C ARG A 28 24.24 0.28 -3.55
N ILE A 29 23.28 -0.59 -3.37
CA ILE A 29 22.73 -1.43 -4.45
C ILE A 29 21.44 -0.87 -5.04
N VAL A 30 20.75 0.03 -4.32
CA VAL A 30 19.43 0.54 -4.72
C VAL A 30 19.49 1.67 -5.74
N ARG A 31 20.66 2.19 -6.07
CA ARG A 31 20.79 3.33 -6.97
C ARG A 31 20.08 3.08 -8.30
N GLY A 32 19.11 3.92 -8.62
CA GLY A 32 18.31 3.79 -9.82
C GLY A 32 17.23 2.70 -9.76
N LYS A 33 16.96 2.13 -8.60
CA LYS A 33 15.91 1.13 -8.39
C LYS A 33 14.83 1.68 -7.45
N ASN A 34 13.65 1.08 -7.51
CA ASN A 34 12.50 1.48 -6.69
C ASN A 34 12.35 0.51 -5.51
N PHE A 35 12.44 1.03 -4.30
CA PHE A 35 12.33 0.21 -3.09
C PHE A 35 11.27 0.73 -2.13
N ILE A 36 10.59 -0.19 -1.48
CA ILE A 36 9.67 0.08 -0.38
C ILE A 36 10.36 -0.39 0.89
N VAL A 37 10.78 0.56 1.74
CA VAL A 37 11.57 0.26 2.94
C VAL A 37 10.71 0.34 4.19
N PRO A 38 11.07 -0.41 5.26
CA PRO A 38 10.37 -0.28 6.53
C PRO A 38 10.42 1.15 7.07
N LEU A 39 9.39 1.55 7.81
CA LEU A 39 9.33 2.88 8.42
C LEU A 39 10.59 3.18 9.25
N LYS A 40 11.04 2.22 10.06
CA LYS A 40 12.25 2.40 10.88
C LYS A 40 13.50 2.64 10.05
N PHE A 41 13.62 1.93 8.93
CA PHE A 41 14.74 2.13 8.00
C PHE A 41 14.73 3.56 7.44
N TRP A 42 13.57 4.04 7.02
CA TRP A 42 13.41 5.42 6.55
C TRP A 42 13.83 6.43 7.61
N GLN A 43 13.37 6.26 8.85
CA GLN A 43 13.68 7.18 9.94
C GLN A 43 15.17 7.21 10.29
N MET A 44 15.83 6.05 10.23
CA MET A 44 17.26 5.94 10.57
C MET A 44 18.19 6.46 9.47
N PHE A 45 17.84 6.22 8.21
CA PHE A 45 18.74 6.46 7.08
C PHE A 45 18.22 7.53 6.11
N ARG A 46 17.34 8.40 6.57
CA ARG A 46 16.74 9.44 5.73
C ARG A 46 17.74 10.30 4.97
N PRO A 47 18.81 10.84 5.59
CA PRO A 47 19.78 11.65 4.86
C PRO A 47 20.48 10.85 3.75
N GLU A 48 20.89 9.63 4.06
CA GLU A 48 21.59 8.76 3.11
C GLU A 48 20.70 8.39 1.93
N ILE A 49 19.43 8.10 2.19
CA ILE A 49 18.45 7.77 1.14
C ILE A 49 18.32 8.93 0.16
N LYS A 50 18.23 10.15 0.65
CA LYS A 50 18.10 11.34 -0.20
C LYS A 50 19.31 11.57 -1.11
N GLU A 51 20.49 11.19 -0.65
CA GLU A 51 21.73 11.32 -1.44
C GLU A 51 21.82 10.31 -2.58
N PHE A 52 21.17 9.13 -2.46
CA PHE A 52 21.28 8.07 -3.45
C PHE A 52 20.39 8.25 -4.66
N GLY A 53 19.43 9.18 -4.64
CA GLY A 53 18.56 9.45 -5.78
C GLY A 53 17.71 8.27 -6.21
N ALA A 54 17.52 7.30 -5.35
CA ALA A 54 16.62 6.18 -5.61
C ALA A 54 15.18 6.60 -5.30
N ASP A 55 14.22 6.04 -6.03
CA ASP A 55 12.82 6.18 -5.68
C ASP A 55 12.52 5.26 -4.50
N ILE A 56 12.33 5.87 -3.35
CA ILE A 56 12.08 5.14 -2.10
C ILE A 56 10.69 5.50 -1.59
N SER A 57 9.93 4.48 -1.28
CA SER A 57 8.69 4.58 -0.54
C SER A 57 8.81 3.77 0.75
N ILE A 58 7.81 3.86 1.60
CA ILE A 58 7.85 3.20 2.90
C ILE A 58 6.72 2.21 3.05
N TRP A 59 6.91 1.24 3.94
CA TRP A 59 5.81 0.42 4.42
C TRP A 59 5.73 0.47 5.94
N LEU A 60 4.51 0.45 6.44
CA LEU A 60 4.21 0.41 7.87
C LEU A 60 3.69 -0.97 8.23
N ASN A 61 4.16 -1.51 9.36
CA ASN A 61 3.56 -2.70 9.92
C ASN A 61 2.25 -2.34 10.63
N SER A 62 1.45 -3.33 10.95
CA SER A 62 0.12 -3.12 11.56
C SER A 62 0.17 -2.45 12.92
N ASP A 63 1.28 -2.57 13.66
CA ASP A 63 1.49 -1.92 14.95
C ASP A 63 2.07 -0.50 14.84
N GLU A 64 2.35 -0.03 13.63
CA GLU A 64 2.84 1.32 13.38
C GLU A 64 1.69 2.22 12.92
N ASN A 65 1.77 3.50 13.24
CA ASN A 65 0.71 4.45 12.93
C ASN A 65 1.19 5.50 11.92
N VAL A 66 0.31 5.87 11.00
CA VAL A 66 0.61 6.88 9.97
C VAL A 66 0.91 8.26 10.56
N ASP A 67 0.50 8.55 11.78
CA ASP A 67 0.87 9.80 12.45
C ASP A 67 2.39 9.96 12.60
N ALA A 68 3.13 8.87 12.62
CA ALA A 68 4.60 8.90 12.70
C ALA A 68 5.25 9.58 11.49
N ILE A 69 4.54 9.66 10.37
CA ILE A 69 5.03 10.28 9.12
C ILE A 69 4.16 11.45 8.68
N ALA A 70 3.38 12.03 9.59
CA ALA A 70 2.38 13.05 9.27
C ALA A 70 2.94 14.22 8.44
N GLU A 71 4.17 14.65 8.73
CA GLU A 71 4.80 15.77 8.04
C GLU A 71 5.33 15.42 6.65
N GLU A 72 5.49 14.12 6.36
CA GLU A 72 6.14 13.65 5.13
C GLU A 72 5.20 12.88 4.20
N ILE A 73 3.96 12.67 4.62
CA ILE A 73 3.00 11.82 3.89
C ILE A 73 2.92 12.19 2.40
N HIS A 74 2.83 13.47 2.11
CA HIS A 74 2.66 13.94 0.73
C HIS A 74 3.94 13.88 -0.11
N SER A 75 5.08 13.57 0.49
CA SER A 75 6.34 13.40 -0.24
C SER A 75 6.50 12.00 -0.83
N PHE A 76 5.70 11.04 -0.40
CA PHE A 76 5.80 9.66 -0.88
C PHE A 76 4.89 9.44 -2.08
N PRO A 77 5.40 8.83 -3.17
CA PRO A 77 4.55 8.47 -4.31
C PRO A 77 3.59 7.33 -3.98
N MET A 78 3.96 6.48 -3.02
CA MET A 78 3.10 5.45 -2.48
C MET A 78 3.42 5.18 -1.02
N ILE A 79 2.48 4.59 -0.31
CA ILE A 79 2.67 4.09 1.06
C ILE A 79 2.09 2.69 1.10
N ALA A 80 2.90 1.72 1.53
CA ALA A 80 2.46 0.35 1.68
C ALA A 80 2.10 0.06 3.14
N LEU A 81 1.04 -0.71 3.33
CA LEU A 81 0.56 -1.12 4.66
C LEU A 81 0.57 -2.64 4.72
N ASN A 82 1.24 -3.18 5.74
CA ASN A 82 1.46 -4.61 5.87
C ASN A 82 0.35 -5.29 6.67
N PHE A 83 -0.06 -6.45 6.18
CA PHE A 83 -0.95 -7.37 6.89
C PHE A 83 -0.10 -8.58 7.31
N PRO A 84 0.44 -8.60 8.54
CA PRO A 84 1.28 -9.72 8.99
C PRO A 84 0.51 -11.02 9.04
N VAL A 85 -0.78 -10.95 9.35
CA VAL A 85 -1.74 -12.05 9.21
C VAL A 85 -3.05 -11.49 8.69
N PHE A 86 -3.80 -12.29 7.92
CA PHE A 86 -5.04 -11.84 7.26
C PHE A 86 -6.10 -11.33 8.25
N SER A 87 -6.09 -11.79 9.49
CA SER A 87 -7.04 -11.39 10.52
C SER A 87 -6.67 -10.09 11.25
N ASP A 88 -5.48 -9.54 11.00
CA ASP A 88 -5.05 -8.30 11.62
C ASP A 88 -5.63 -7.09 10.87
N GLY A 89 -6.61 -6.44 11.50
CA GLY A 89 -7.34 -5.33 10.87
C GLY A 89 -6.75 -3.94 11.09
N ARG A 90 -5.62 -3.80 11.79
CA ARG A 90 -5.08 -2.49 12.15
C ARG A 90 -4.65 -1.65 10.95
N SER A 91 -4.17 -2.28 9.89
CA SER A 91 -3.78 -1.56 8.67
C SER A 91 -4.95 -0.94 7.91
N TYR A 92 -6.16 -1.41 8.11
CA TYR A 92 -7.36 -0.76 7.57
C TYR A 92 -7.56 0.64 8.15
N THR A 93 -7.32 0.79 9.45
CA THR A 93 -7.40 2.10 10.11
C THR A 93 -6.36 3.07 9.53
N ASN A 94 -5.14 2.61 9.33
CA ASN A 94 -4.09 3.41 8.72
C ASN A 94 -4.48 3.89 7.31
N ALA A 95 -5.07 3.02 6.51
CA ALA A 95 -5.53 3.38 5.16
C ALA A 95 -6.61 4.47 5.22
N ARG A 96 -7.60 4.31 6.09
CA ARG A 96 -8.66 5.30 6.27
C ARG A 96 -8.10 6.65 6.74
N GLU A 97 -7.18 6.64 7.67
CA GLU A 97 -6.56 7.88 8.15
C GLU A 97 -5.77 8.58 7.05
N LEU A 98 -5.04 7.84 6.24
CA LEU A 98 -4.33 8.42 5.10
C LEU A 98 -5.29 9.15 4.16
N ARG A 99 -6.41 8.55 3.84
CA ARG A 99 -7.39 9.17 2.92
C ARG A 99 -8.20 10.29 3.57
N GLU A 100 -8.73 10.04 4.76
CA GLU A 100 -9.69 10.97 5.41
C GLU A 100 -9.02 12.06 6.22
N LYS A 101 -8.01 11.72 7.02
CA LYS A 101 -7.34 12.66 7.92
C LYS A 101 -6.26 13.48 7.20
N PHE A 102 -5.49 12.84 6.33
CA PHE A 102 -4.35 13.46 5.66
C PHE A 102 -4.60 13.82 4.22
N ASN A 103 -5.73 13.45 3.66
CA ASN A 103 -6.08 13.68 2.25
C ASN A 103 -5.00 13.19 1.28
N TYR A 104 -4.39 12.06 1.59
CA TYR A 104 -3.34 11.47 0.77
C TYR A 104 -3.92 10.98 -0.55
N LEU A 105 -3.37 11.42 -1.67
CA LEU A 105 -3.83 11.09 -3.03
C LEU A 105 -2.94 10.07 -3.74
N GLY A 106 -1.82 9.70 -3.14
CA GLY A 106 -0.90 8.70 -3.69
C GLY A 106 -1.44 7.28 -3.58
N GLU A 107 -0.66 6.35 -4.11
CA GLU A 107 -1.00 4.92 -4.03
C GLU A 107 -0.92 4.43 -2.59
N ILE A 108 -1.95 3.72 -2.15
CA ILE A 108 -1.93 2.95 -0.90
C ILE A 108 -1.93 1.48 -1.28
N ARG A 109 -0.85 0.79 -0.97
CA ARG A 109 -0.61 -0.60 -1.36
C ARG A 109 -0.78 -1.54 -0.18
N ALA A 110 -1.55 -2.60 -0.37
CA ALA A 110 -1.65 -3.69 0.59
C ALA A 110 -0.56 -4.72 0.30
N ILE A 111 0.22 -5.08 1.32
CA ILE A 111 1.27 -6.10 1.24
C ILE A 111 1.10 -7.11 2.37
N GLY A 112 1.81 -8.24 2.29
CA GLY A 112 1.75 -9.30 3.28
C GLY A 112 0.65 -10.32 2.98
N ASP A 113 -0.18 -10.60 3.96
CA ASP A 113 -1.23 -11.61 3.87
C ASP A 113 -2.47 -11.09 3.14
N VAL A 114 -2.31 -10.74 1.86
CA VAL A 114 -3.36 -10.16 1.03
C VAL A 114 -4.08 -11.29 0.30
N LEU A 115 -5.32 -11.55 0.70
CA LEU A 115 -6.13 -12.65 0.19
C LEU A 115 -7.32 -12.14 -0.63
N ARG A 116 -7.76 -12.97 -1.58
CA ARG A 116 -8.89 -12.67 -2.46
C ARG A 116 -10.12 -12.15 -1.72
N ASP A 117 -10.49 -12.78 -0.61
CA ASP A 117 -11.72 -12.47 0.12
C ASP A 117 -11.72 -11.09 0.77
N GLN A 118 -10.56 -10.47 0.91
CA GLN A 118 -10.41 -9.18 1.58
C GLN A 118 -10.26 -8.00 0.62
N LEU A 119 -10.03 -8.26 -0.66
CA LEU A 119 -9.70 -7.23 -1.65
C LEU A 119 -10.78 -6.15 -1.76
N TYR A 120 -12.04 -6.56 -1.81
CA TYR A 120 -13.14 -5.61 -1.90
C TYR A 120 -13.19 -4.69 -0.69
N TYR A 121 -13.09 -5.24 0.51
CA TYR A 121 -13.08 -4.44 1.73
C TYR A 121 -11.87 -3.52 1.80
N MET A 122 -10.71 -4.00 1.40
CA MET A 122 -9.50 -3.17 1.33
C MET A 122 -9.70 -1.98 0.40
N SER A 123 -10.26 -2.20 -0.79
CA SER A 123 -10.52 -1.12 -1.73
C SER A 123 -11.47 -0.08 -1.14
N ARG A 124 -12.47 -0.50 -0.38
CA ARG A 124 -13.40 0.39 0.32
C ARG A 124 -12.72 1.22 1.41
N CYS A 125 -11.64 0.72 1.99
CA CYS A 125 -10.89 1.44 3.01
C CYS A 125 -9.87 2.43 2.43
N GLY A 126 -9.66 2.41 1.11
CA GLY A 126 -8.77 3.37 0.45
C GLY A 126 -7.57 2.76 -0.26
N PHE A 127 -7.38 1.45 -0.20
CA PHE A 127 -6.32 0.77 -0.95
C PHE A 127 -6.65 0.78 -2.44
N ASP A 128 -5.65 1.08 -3.26
CA ASP A 128 -5.78 1.05 -4.72
C ASP A 128 -4.76 0.12 -5.39
N ALA A 129 -3.87 -0.48 -4.63
CA ALA A 129 -2.91 -1.46 -5.13
C ALA A 129 -2.80 -2.65 -4.16
N PHE A 130 -2.65 -3.85 -4.72
CA PHE A 130 -2.68 -5.10 -3.94
C PHE A 130 -1.57 -6.03 -4.42
N SER A 131 -0.59 -6.25 -3.55
CA SER A 131 0.45 -7.25 -3.74
C SER A 131 -0.05 -8.56 -3.12
N LEU A 132 -0.58 -9.45 -3.96
CA LEU A 132 -1.23 -10.67 -3.49
C LEU A 132 -0.24 -11.63 -2.84
N ARG A 133 -0.71 -12.36 -1.82
CA ARG A 133 0.07 -13.46 -1.26
C ARG A 133 0.37 -14.47 -2.38
N PHE A 134 1.54 -15.11 -2.31
CA PHE A 134 2.09 -15.94 -3.40
C PHE A 134 1.17 -17.09 -3.84
N ASP A 135 0.30 -17.59 -2.95
CA ASP A 135 -0.62 -18.69 -3.23
C ASP A 135 -1.96 -18.24 -3.85
N GLN A 136 -2.14 -16.94 -4.09
CA GLN A 136 -3.37 -16.40 -4.66
C GLN A 136 -3.26 -16.34 -6.19
N ASP A 137 -4.37 -16.72 -6.85
CA ASP A 137 -4.52 -16.60 -8.29
C ASP A 137 -4.89 -15.15 -8.64
N ALA A 138 -4.00 -14.45 -9.34
CA ALA A 138 -4.20 -13.04 -9.66
C ALA A 138 -5.42 -12.81 -10.57
N ASP A 139 -5.67 -13.71 -11.52
CA ASP A 139 -6.81 -13.57 -12.43
C ASP A 139 -8.14 -13.79 -11.68
N ALA A 140 -8.19 -14.79 -10.80
CA ALA A 140 -9.36 -15.03 -9.95
C ALA A 140 -9.62 -13.86 -9.01
N CYS A 141 -8.57 -13.25 -8.46
CA CYS A 141 -8.68 -12.07 -7.62
C CYS A 141 -9.22 -10.88 -8.40
N LEU A 142 -8.77 -10.69 -9.63
CA LEU A 142 -9.25 -9.61 -10.48
C LEU A 142 -10.74 -9.77 -10.80
N GLU A 143 -11.18 -11.00 -11.08
CA GLU A 143 -12.60 -11.29 -11.30
C GLU A 143 -13.44 -10.99 -10.05
N ALA A 144 -12.92 -11.26 -8.86
CA ALA A 144 -13.61 -10.95 -7.62
C ALA A 144 -13.90 -9.45 -7.47
N PHE A 145 -13.01 -8.59 -7.95
CA PHE A 145 -13.25 -7.15 -7.98
C PHE A 145 -14.39 -6.76 -8.89
N LYS A 146 -14.51 -7.40 -10.04
CA LYS A 146 -15.59 -7.10 -11.00
C LYS A 146 -16.96 -7.42 -10.44
N ASP A 147 -17.07 -8.45 -9.59
CA ASP A 147 -18.32 -8.86 -8.98
C ASP A 147 -18.88 -7.82 -8.00
N PHE A 148 -18.04 -6.91 -7.50
CA PHE A 148 -18.41 -5.91 -6.50
C PHE A 148 -18.32 -4.47 -7.02
N LYS A 149 -18.59 -4.26 -8.30
CA LYS A 149 -18.54 -2.92 -8.90
C LYS A 149 -19.55 -1.94 -8.30
N THR A 150 -20.71 -2.45 -7.86
CA THR A 150 -21.77 -1.61 -7.32
C THR A 150 -21.73 -1.60 -5.81
N ASN A 151 -21.69 -0.40 -5.25
CA ASN A 151 -21.69 -0.21 -3.81
C ASN A 151 -22.64 0.92 -3.44
N TYR A 152 -23.66 0.60 -2.65
CA TYR A 152 -24.68 1.58 -2.24
C TYR A 152 -24.28 2.40 -1.02
N GLN A 153 -23.22 2.02 -0.31
CA GLN A 153 -22.75 2.74 0.86
C GLN A 153 -21.52 3.58 0.52
N GLY A 154 -21.42 4.77 1.09
CA GLY A 154 -20.23 5.61 0.97
C GLY A 154 -19.04 4.95 1.66
N THR A 155 -17.85 5.08 1.06
CA THR A 155 -16.59 4.57 1.58
C THR A 155 -15.48 5.59 1.35
N VAL A 156 -14.27 5.29 1.83
CA VAL A 156 -13.11 6.15 1.60
C VAL A 156 -12.78 6.27 0.11
N ALA A 157 -12.89 5.16 -0.64
CA ALA A 157 -12.61 5.14 -2.08
C ALA A 157 -13.73 5.80 -2.90
N GLU A 158 -14.98 5.64 -2.47
CA GLU A 158 -16.16 6.23 -3.09
C GLU A 158 -17.02 6.86 -2.00
N PRO A 159 -16.67 8.06 -1.52
CA PRO A 159 -17.33 8.64 -0.35
C PRO A 159 -18.81 8.96 -0.56
N ALA A 160 -19.25 9.20 -1.80
CA ALA A 160 -20.67 9.42 -2.09
C ALA A 160 -21.36 8.09 -2.36
N PRO A 161 -22.49 7.79 -1.73
CA PRO A 161 -23.30 6.62 -2.09
C PRO A 161 -23.69 6.64 -3.57
N LEU A 162 -24.00 5.47 -4.14
CA LEU A 162 -24.32 5.35 -5.57
C LEU A 162 -25.39 6.33 -6.03
N PHE A 163 -26.42 6.54 -5.24
CA PHE A 163 -27.53 7.44 -5.59
C PHE A 163 -27.14 8.93 -5.62
N ARG A 164 -25.99 9.30 -5.04
CA ARG A 164 -25.46 10.67 -5.06
C ARG A 164 -24.37 10.87 -6.10
N ARG A 165 -23.87 9.81 -6.68
CA ARG A 165 -22.82 9.88 -7.72
C ARG A 165 -23.46 10.12 -9.07
N ARG A 166 -23.08 11.17 -9.71
CA ARG A 166 -23.57 11.52 -11.04
C ARG A 166 -22.47 12.12 -11.88
#